data_0fc6d6048053c3b026feb76894ea3609
#
_entry.id   0fc6d6048053c3b026feb76894ea3609
#
_cell.length_a   1.000
_cell.length_b   1.000
_cell.length_c   1.000
_cell.angle_alpha   90.00
_cell.angle_beta   90.00
_cell.angle_gamma   90.00
#
_symmetry.space_group_name_H-M   'P 1'
#
loop_
_entity.id
_entity.type
_entity.pdbx_description
1 polymer ?
#
loop_
_entity_poly.entity_id
_entity_poly.type
_entity_poly.pdbx_seq_one_letter_code
_entity_poly.pdbx_strand_id
1 'polypeptide(L)'
;MTASINRQEALHQFKLALKAGQKCYRDCVHRGRAPYPQVLEELLQGGVVAGRVDLGELEIPIAQIVGMNTAGRQTAFAANFMPLLDLGTEFASKWISLCEAHLGDTGIVDPIRCFEYMGQFYVQEGNKRVSVLRSFGAPTIRAYVTRVLPLYSDDPAVRVYYEFLHFYERCGLYQVHFNRLGDYPKLQAALGFDAEHVWSQLERRAFLTAFYTFKTAYDKLTQSAPPVTTAEALLTWLHAYTLGDLRVLTQAELERSIRAIWPELEAVAQGGKIAVQTEAAPEPQSLLGRLTGFRGCLRAAFVYECAPEASPWIAAHEAGRRQLVQALGEAVDARVYLVTDYPSPEDALEQAAADGAQVVFTTTVPLIFACRKLAPKYPGVRFLNCSVDMPYPGVRTYYSRIYEAKFLLGALAGTLAEDARIGYVADAPVFGTPAAINAFALGAQLTRPDAQILLRWSCCEQEPAAALAAE
;
A
#
# COMPACT_ATOMS: atom_id res chain seq x y z
N MET A 1 -18.98 -41.91 23.15
CA MET A 1 -19.09 -41.64 21.69
C MET A 1 -18.24 -40.43 21.26
N THR A 2 -18.34 -39.28 21.90
CA THR A 2 -17.60 -38.05 21.59
C THR A 2 -16.07 -38.23 21.62
N ALA A 3 -15.50 -38.87 22.63
CA ALA A 3 -14.04 -39.11 22.73
C ALA A 3 -13.47 -39.96 21.58
N SER A 4 -14.21 -40.93 21.07
CA SER A 4 -13.78 -41.73 19.92
C SER A 4 -13.82 -40.94 18.61
N ILE A 5 -14.75 -40.01 18.46
CA ILE A 5 -14.87 -39.15 17.29
C ILE A 5 -13.72 -38.14 17.29
N ASN A 6 -13.43 -37.51 18.44
CA ASN A 6 -12.33 -36.54 18.54
C ASN A 6 -10.98 -37.18 18.23
N ARG A 7 -10.76 -38.44 18.63
CA ARG A 7 -9.52 -39.16 18.33
C ARG A 7 -9.37 -39.45 16.83
N GLN A 8 -10.44 -39.86 16.16
CA GLN A 8 -10.39 -40.08 14.71
C GLN A 8 -10.13 -38.80 13.95
N GLU A 9 -10.77 -37.71 14.37
CA GLU A 9 -10.53 -36.40 13.79
C GLU A 9 -9.11 -35.88 14.05
N ALA A 10 -8.60 -36.04 15.28
CA ALA A 10 -7.22 -35.67 15.62
C ALA A 10 -6.18 -36.48 14.81
N LEU A 11 -6.45 -37.77 14.54
CA LEU A 11 -5.62 -38.56 13.66
C LEU A 11 -5.66 -38.07 12.20
N HIS A 12 -6.85 -37.69 11.75
CA HIS A 12 -7.01 -37.11 10.41
C HIS A 12 -6.26 -35.79 10.27
N GLN A 13 -6.41 -34.90 11.24
CA GLN A 13 -5.69 -33.61 11.29
C GLN A 13 -4.18 -33.79 11.35
N PHE A 14 -3.66 -34.79 12.11
CA PHE A 14 -2.24 -35.08 12.09
C PHE A 14 -1.74 -35.47 10.69
N LYS A 15 -2.48 -36.32 9.96
CA LYS A 15 -2.11 -36.69 8.58
C LYS A 15 -2.08 -35.49 7.63
N LEU A 16 -3.02 -34.58 7.77
CA LEU A 16 -3.03 -33.32 7.00
C LEU A 16 -1.84 -32.43 7.36
N ALA A 17 -1.58 -32.27 8.65
CA ALA A 17 -0.43 -31.51 9.14
C ALA A 17 0.90 -32.10 8.68
N LEU A 18 1.08 -33.44 8.77
CA LEU A 18 2.26 -34.15 8.28
C LEU A 18 2.48 -33.91 6.77
N LYS A 19 1.42 -34.02 5.97
CA LYS A 19 1.47 -33.75 4.52
C LYS A 19 1.86 -32.29 4.24
N ALA A 20 1.32 -31.35 5.00
CA ALA A 20 1.66 -29.92 4.91
C ALA A 20 3.12 -29.66 5.32
N GLY A 21 3.63 -30.33 6.36
CA GLY A 21 5.04 -30.27 6.77
C GLY A 21 5.98 -30.78 5.69
N GLN A 22 5.69 -31.97 5.15
CA GLN A 22 6.49 -32.57 4.08
C GLN A 22 6.49 -31.73 2.79
N LYS A 23 5.36 -31.12 2.47
CA LYS A 23 5.26 -30.16 1.34
C LYS A 23 6.14 -28.94 1.61
N CYS A 24 5.99 -28.30 2.77
CA CYS A 24 6.80 -27.13 3.14
C CYS A 24 8.29 -27.42 3.11
N TYR A 25 8.71 -28.58 3.66
CA TYR A 25 10.10 -29.01 3.63
C TYR A 25 10.64 -29.08 2.19
N ARG A 26 9.94 -29.78 1.29
CA ARG A 26 10.35 -29.91 -0.12
C ARG A 26 10.39 -28.57 -0.83
N ASP A 27 9.39 -27.72 -0.61
CA ASP A 27 9.31 -26.39 -1.21
C ASP A 27 10.46 -25.50 -0.74
N CYS A 28 10.84 -25.58 0.53
CA CYS A 28 12.01 -24.85 1.07
C CYS A 28 13.31 -25.34 0.43
N VAL A 29 13.54 -26.66 0.41
CA VAL A 29 14.75 -27.25 -0.20
C VAL A 29 14.85 -26.88 -1.70
N HIS A 30 13.75 -26.96 -2.43
CA HIS A 30 13.71 -26.61 -3.85
C HIS A 30 14.05 -25.14 -4.13
N ARG A 31 13.74 -24.25 -3.17
CA ARG A 31 14.01 -22.80 -3.25
C ARG A 31 15.33 -22.40 -2.58
N GLY A 32 16.15 -23.35 -2.13
CA GLY A 32 17.41 -23.09 -1.43
C GLY A 32 17.21 -22.40 -0.07
N ARG A 33 16.05 -22.60 0.59
CA ARG A 33 15.74 -22.04 1.91
C ARG A 33 15.90 -23.09 2.99
N ALA A 34 16.17 -22.65 4.23
CA ALA A 34 16.19 -23.55 5.38
C ALA A 34 14.83 -24.24 5.56
N PRO A 35 14.79 -25.59 5.57
CA PRO A 35 13.52 -26.34 5.63
C PRO A 35 12.97 -26.50 7.06
N TYR A 36 13.74 -26.11 8.07
CA TYR A 36 13.42 -26.23 9.49
C TYR A 36 13.15 -24.86 10.12
N PRO A 37 12.49 -24.80 11.31
CA PRO A 37 12.37 -23.56 12.08
C PRO A 37 13.75 -22.99 12.43
N GLN A 38 13.84 -21.67 12.56
CA GLN A 38 15.06 -20.99 12.99
C GLN A 38 15.42 -21.39 14.43
N VAL A 39 16.71 -21.28 14.79
CA VAL A 39 17.20 -21.52 16.15
C VAL A 39 17.77 -20.23 16.72
N LEU A 40 17.21 -19.76 17.85
CA LEU A 40 17.62 -18.49 18.45
C LEU A 40 19.07 -18.54 18.92
N GLU A 41 19.50 -19.64 19.56
CA GLU A 41 20.87 -19.78 20.03
C GLU A 41 21.91 -19.69 18.87
N GLU A 42 21.55 -20.20 17.68
CA GLU A 42 22.39 -20.10 16.49
C GLU A 42 22.42 -18.67 15.96
N LEU A 43 21.29 -17.95 15.99
CA LEU A 43 21.22 -16.54 15.58
C LEU A 43 22.03 -15.64 16.52
N LEU A 44 22.00 -15.91 17.80
CA LEU A 44 22.77 -15.16 18.79
C LEU A 44 24.26 -15.51 18.76
N GLN A 45 24.66 -16.71 18.30
CA GLN A 45 26.05 -17.21 18.13
C GLN A 45 27.01 -16.85 19.27
N GLY A 46 26.52 -16.87 20.52
CA GLY A 46 27.30 -16.43 21.66
C GLY A 46 27.55 -14.91 21.72
N GLY A 47 26.87 -14.13 20.85
CA GLY A 47 26.92 -12.67 20.85
C GLY A 47 26.42 -12.09 22.17
N VAL A 48 26.98 -10.97 22.57
CA VAL A 48 26.55 -10.25 23.76
C VAL A 48 25.19 -9.61 23.47
N VAL A 49 24.19 -9.85 24.34
CA VAL A 49 22.89 -9.18 24.29
C VAL A 49 22.87 -8.05 25.30
N ALA A 50 22.10 -7.00 25.03
CA ALA A 50 21.98 -5.85 25.94
C ALA A 50 21.28 -6.21 27.25
N GLY A 51 20.38 -7.21 27.20
CA GLY A 51 19.65 -7.69 28.36
C GLY A 51 18.53 -8.63 28.03
N ARG A 52 17.85 -9.10 29.07
CA ARG A 52 16.62 -9.88 28.98
C ARG A 52 15.56 -9.26 29.88
N VAL A 53 14.34 -9.14 29.38
CA VAL A 53 13.19 -8.57 30.08
C VAL A 53 12.07 -9.60 30.10
N ASP A 54 11.58 -9.93 31.28
CA ASP A 54 10.39 -10.77 31.42
C ASP A 54 9.14 -9.90 31.16
N LEU A 55 8.36 -10.28 30.15
CA LEU A 55 7.13 -9.60 29.77
C LEU A 55 5.89 -10.25 30.41
N GLY A 56 6.07 -11.33 31.14
CA GLY A 56 4.98 -12.12 31.72
C GLY A 56 4.17 -12.87 30.69
N GLU A 57 2.89 -13.08 31.00
CA GLU A 57 1.97 -13.80 30.10
C GLU A 57 1.35 -12.83 29.09
N LEU A 58 1.52 -13.13 27.82
CA LEU A 58 0.99 -12.36 26.68
C LEU A 58 0.23 -13.26 25.71
N GLU A 59 -0.67 -12.67 24.96
CA GLU A 59 -1.27 -13.28 23.78
C GLU A 59 -0.50 -12.83 22.53
N ILE A 60 0.26 -13.76 21.93
CA ILE A 60 1.16 -13.47 20.82
C ILE A 60 0.64 -13.99 19.49
N PRO A 61 0.91 -13.29 18.35
CA PRO A 61 0.51 -13.75 17.03
C PRO A 61 1.27 -15.02 16.63
N ILE A 62 0.54 -16.09 16.32
CA ILE A 62 1.17 -17.39 15.90
C ILE A 62 2.02 -17.19 14.62
N ALA A 63 1.65 -16.29 13.74
CA ALA A 63 2.39 -16.02 12.51
C ALA A 63 3.83 -15.51 12.77
N GLN A 64 4.06 -14.83 13.90
CA GLN A 64 5.37 -14.30 14.28
C GLN A 64 6.25 -15.32 15.05
N ILE A 65 5.76 -16.52 15.30
CA ILE A 65 6.57 -17.63 15.84
C ILE A 65 7.35 -18.23 14.66
N VAL A 66 8.63 -17.94 14.57
CA VAL A 66 9.49 -18.34 13.43
C VAL A 66 10.48 -19.42 13.76
N GLY A 67 10.72 -19.69 15.06
CA GLY A 67 11.78 -20.58 15.47
C GLY A 67 11.62 -21.19 16.86
N MET A 68 12.67 -21.88 17.25
CA MET A 68 12.86 -22.53 18.54
C MET A 68 14.07 -21.93 19.23
N ASN A 69 14.14 -22.05 20.57
CA ASN A 69 15.30 -21.59 21.29
C ASN A 69 16.54 -22.44 20.96
N THR A 70 16.39 -23.77 20.96
CA THR A 70 17.50 -24.73 20.76
C THR A 70 17.24 -25.67 19.59
N ALA A 71 18.29 -26.21 18.97
CA ALA A 71 18.21 -27.15 17.85
C ALA A 71 17.67 -28.54 18.19
N GLY A 72 17.59 -28.92 19.47
CA GLY A 72 17.39 -30.31 19.92
C GLY A 72 16.15 -31.05 19.37
N ARG A 73 15.13 -30.34 18.89
CA ARG A 73 13.92 -30.90 18.25
C ARG A 73 13.56 -30.24 16.93
N GLN A 74 14.46 -29.48 16.36
CA GLN A 74 14.26 -28.73 15.13
C GLN A 74 13.78 -29.61 13.97
N THR A 75 14.42 -30.79 13.79
CA THR A 75 14.15 -31.72 12.70
C THR A 75 12.80 -32.44 12.79
N ALA A 76 12.09 -32.31 13.92
CA ALA A 76 10.74 -32.88 14.07
C ALA A 76 9.66 -32.00 13.37
N PHE A 77 10.02 -30.79 12.97
CA PHE A 77 9.10 -29.81 12.34
C PHE A 77 9.69 -29.22 11.07
N ALA A 78 8.84 -28.97 10.09
CA ALA A 78 9.19 -28.11 8.96
C ALA A 78 9.18 -26.64 9.38
N ALA A 79 9.70 -25.74 8.52
CA ALA A 79 9.77 -24.30 8.78
C ALA A 79 8.41 -23.67 9.13
N ASN A 80 7.31 -24.26 8.68
CA ASN A 80 5.94 -23.87 9.05
C ASN A 80 5.44 -24.48 10.38
N PHE A 81 6.30 -25.10 11.18
CA PHE A 81 5.96 -25.82 12.42
C PHE A 81 5.06 -27.04 12.23
N MET A 82 4.79 -27.49 11.01
CA MET A 82 4.07 -28.73 10.80
C MET A 82 4.98 -29.95 11.00
N PRO A 83 4.41 -31.12 11.45
CA PRO A 83 5.17 -32.31 11.72
C PRO A 83 5.96 -32.87 10.52
N LEU A 84 7.12 -33.48 10.78
CA LEU A 84 7.89 -34.22 9.79
C LEU A 84 8.04 -35.70 10.19
N LEU A 85 7.75 -36.06 11.45
CA LEU A 85 7.86 -37.40 11.98
C LEU A 85 6.58 -38.21 11.76
N ASP A 86 6.73 -39.50 11.41
CA ASP A 86 5.64 -40.39 11.06
C ASP A 86 4.75 -40.80 12.23
N LEU A 87 3.58 -41.39 11.91
CA LEU A 87 2.52 -41.78 12.84
C LEU A 87 2.97 -42.77 13.96
N GLY A 88 3.98 -43.62 13.71
CA GLY A 88 4.46 -44.60 14.68
C GLY A 88 5.34 -44.04 15.80
N THR A 89 5.54 -42.74 15.86
CA THR A 89 6.45 -42.08 16.81
C THR A 89 5.73 -41.59 18.07
N GLU A 90 6.47 -41.50 19.19
CA GLU A 90 6.01 -40.86 20.43
C GLU A 90 5.61 -39.40 20.16
N PHE A 91 6.28 -38.75 19.22
CA PHE A 91 5.96 -37.40 18.79
C PHE A 91 4.52 -37.30 18.27
N ALA A 92 4.15 -38.21 17.35
CA ALA A 92 2.82 -38.25 16.75
C ALA A 92 1.74 -38.53 17.80
N SER A 93 1.98 -39.48 18.71
CA SER A 93 1.06 -39.78 19.80
C SER A 93 0.77 -38.55 20.67
N LYS A 94 1.81 -37.81 21.07
CA LYS A 94 1.67 -36.58 21.87
C LYS A 94 1.01 -35.44 21.10
N TRP A 95 1.27 -35.32 19.79
CA TRP A 95 0.63 -34.31 18.94
C TRP A 95 -0.87 -34.61 18.81
N ILE A 96 -1.24 -35.88 18.57
CA ILE A 96 -2.64 -36.33 18.45
C ILE A 96 -3.38 -36.10 19.77
N SER A 97 -2.80 -36.40 20.91
CA SER A 97 -3.42 -36.14 22.21
C SER A 97 -3.65 -34.67 22.49
N LEU A 98 -2.74 -33.78 22.06
CA LEU A 98 -2.94 -32.35 22.14
C LEU A 98 -4.06 -31.88 21.20
N CYS A 99 -4.14 -32.46 20.00
CA CYS A 99 -5.21 -32.17 19.05
C CYS A 99 -6.58 -32.64 19.57
N GLU A 100 -6.65 -33.84 20.22
CA GLU A 100 -7.84 -34.32 20.91
C GLU A 100 -8.30 -33.34 21.99
N ALA A 101 -7.36 -32.83 22.80
CA ALA A 101 -7.67 -31.83 23.84
C ALA A 101 -8.17 -30.54 23.21
N HIS A 102 -7.61 -30.12 22.07
CA HIS A 102 -8.05 -28.93 21.35
C HIS A 102 -9.47 -29.05 20.76
N LEU A 103 -9.81 -30.25 20.28
CA LEU A 103 -11.16 -30.57 19.76
C LEU A 103 -12.19 -30.82 20.87
N GLY A 104 -11.74 -31.01 22.10
CA GLY A 104 -12.60 -31.20 23.28
C GLY A 104 -13.01 -29.88 23.93
N ASP A 105 -13.81 -29.97 24.97
CA ASP A 105 -14.39 -28.79 25.64
C ASP A 105 -13.36 -27.92 26.38
N THR A 106 -12.19 -28.51 26.76
CA THR A 106 -11.15 -27.80 27.52
C THR A 106 -10.18 -26.98 26.65
N GLY A 107 -10.01 -27.37 25.39
CA GLY A 107 -9.05 -26.72 24.49
C GLY A 107 -7.58 -26.90 24.94
N ILE A 108 -6.68 -26.15 24.28
CA ILE A 108 -5.28 -26.00 24.70
C ILE A 108 -5.17 -24.75 25.58
N VAL A 109 -5.15 -24.91 26.89
CA VAL A 109 -5.20 -23.81 27.86
C VAL A 109 -3.82 -23.37 28.31
N ASP A 110 -2.85 -24.31 28.39
CA ASP A 110 -1.52 -24.03 28.93
C ASP A 110 -0.72 -23.09 28.04
N PRO A 111 -0.21 -21.97 28.58
CA PRO A 111 0.67 -21.07 27.81
C PRO A 111 1.95 -21.77 27.37
N ILE A 112 2.48 -21.38 26.23
CA ILE A 112 3.85 -21.78 25.84
C ILE A 112 4.88 -20.92 26.55
N ARG A 113 6.16 -21.30 26.47
CA ARG A 113 7.28 -20.42 26.86
C ARG A 113 8.09 -20.07 25.62
N CYS A 114 8.40 -18.80 25.44
CA CYS A 114 9.18 -18.36 24.28
C CYS A 114 10.04 -17.14 24.60
N PHE A 115 11.06 -16.96 23.77
CA PHE A 115 11.84 -15.74 23.70
C PHE A 115 11.28 -14.86 22.57
N GLU A 116 11.27 -13.56 22.79
CA GLU A 116 11.08 -12.56 21.74
C GLU A 116 12.44 -11.94 21.41
N TYR A 117 12.78 -11.92 20.11
CA TYR A 117 13.98 -11.29 19.60
C TYR A 117 13.68 -10.64 18.25
N MET A 118 13.97 -9.34 18.14
CA MET A 118 13.76 -8.56 16.93
C MET A 118 12.31 -8.64 16.39
N GLY A 119 11.32 -8.62 17.29
CA GLY A 119 9.89 -8.69 16.93
C GLY A 119 9.38 -10.08 16.55
N GLN A 120 10.21 -11.12 16.66
CA GLN A 120 9.86 -12.52 16.34
C GLN A 120 9.94 -13.40 17.57
N PHE A 121 9.20 -14.51 17.58
CA PHE A 121 9.13 -15.41 18.72
C PHE A 121 9.80 -16.76 18.43
N TYR A 122 10.55 -17.23 19.43
CA TYR A 122 11.30 -18.49 19.41
C TYR A 122 10.87 -19.36 20.59
N VAL A 123 10.26 -20.50 20.30
CA VAL A 123 9.64 -21.36 21.31
C VAL A 123 10.71 -22.07 22.13
N GLN A 124 10.66 -21.92 23.43
CA GLN A 124 11.45 -22.68 24.39
C GLN A 124 10.71 -23.97 24.78
N GLU A 125 9.40 -23.84 25.08
CA GLU A 125 8.54 -24.96 25.46
C GLU A 125 7.16 -24.80 24.81
N GLY A 126 6.62 -25.91 24.27
CA GLY A 126 5.27 -25.95 23.69
C GLY A 126 5.23 -26.01 22.16
N ASN A 127 6.31 -26.44 21.49
CA ASN A 127 6.38 -26.55 20.03
C ASN A 127 5.20 -27.33 19.41
N LYS A 128 4.73 -28.42 20.07
CA LYS A 128 3.58 -29.18 19.58
C LYS A 128 2.27 -28.40 19.72
N ARG A 129 2.12 -27.58 20.79
CA ARG A 129 0.96 -26.68 20.98
C ARG A 129 0.88 -25.66 19.82
N VAL A 130 2.02 -25.04 19.49
CA VAL A 130 2.13 -24.15 18.32
C VAL A 130 1.75 -24.89 17.04
N SER A 131 2.25 -26.10 16.83
CA SER A 131 1.97 -26.92 15.65
C SER A 131 0.47 -27.22 15.51
N VAL A 132 -0.19 -27.67 16.58
CA VAL A 132 -1.63 -27.95 16.57
C VAL A 132 -2.41 -26.68 16.28
N LEU A 133 -2.23 -25.61 17.05
CA LEU A 133 -2.99 -24.38 16.88
C LEU A 133 -2.78 -23.74 15.49
N ARG A 134 -1.56 -23.81 14.97
CA ARG A 134 -1.26 -23.35 13.60
C ARG A 134 -1.97 -24.19 12.53
N SER A 135 -2.12 -25.51 12.74
CA SER A 135 -2.84 -26.37 11.80
C SER A 135 -4.34 -26.07 11.72
N PHE A 136 -4.90 -25.47 12.77
CA PHE A 136 -6.29 -24.98 12.80
C PHE A 136 -6.42 -23.49 12.40
N GLY A 137 -5.31 -22.83 12.03
CA GLY A 137 -5.35 -21.42 11.64
C GLY A 137 -5.62 -20.46 12.80
N ALA A 138 -5.30 -20.86 14.04
CA ALA A 138 -5.47 -19.97 15.18
C ALA A 138 -4.62 -18.69 15.00
N PRO A 139 -5.18 -17.50 15.25
CA PRO A 139 -4.46 -16.24 15.02
C PRO A 139 -3.42 -15.97 16.11
N THR A 140 -3.68 -16.39 17.35
CA THR A 140 -2.87 -16.08 18.53
C THR A 140 -2.69 -17.31 19.43
N ILE A 141 -1.73 -17.23 20.34
CA ILE A 141 -1.47 -18.23 21.40
C ILE A 141 -1.00 -17.50 22.66
N ARG A 142 -1.42 -18.01 23.82
CA ARG A 142 -0.92 -17.55 25.14
C ARG A 142 0.51 -18.01 25.36
N ALA A 143 1.38 -17.12 25.82
CA ALA A 143 2.79 -17.39 26.01
C ALA A 143 3.36 -16.61 27.21
N TYR A 144 4.23 -17.25 27.98
CA TYR A 144 5.18 -16.53 28.83
C TYR A 144 6.36 -16.09 27.98
N VAL A 145 6.59 -14.80 27.90
CA VAL A 145 7.54 -14.19 26.96
C VAL A 145 8.71 -13.57 27.69
N THR A 146 9.92 -13.97 27.36
CA THR A 146 11.15 -13.26 27.75
C THR A 146 11.72 -12.55 26.52
N ARG A 147 11.77 -11.22 26.55
CA ARG A 147 12.37 -10.39 25.49
C ARG A 147 13.89 -10.42 25.63
N VAL A 148 14.57 -10.69 24.52
CA VAL A 148 16.03 -10.59 24.39
C VAL A 148 16.33 -9.30 23.63
N LEU A 149 17.04 -8.38 24.27
CA LEU A 149 17.40 -7.09 23.68
C LEU A 149 18.73 -7.21 22.94
N PRO A 150 18.79 -6.92 21.63
CA PRO A 150 20.07 -6.80 20.91
C PRO A 150 20.89 -5.64 21.47
N LEU A 151 22.22 -5.69 21.30
CA LEU A 151 23.03 -4.50 21.54
C LEU A 151 22.61 -3.40 20.55
N TYR A 152 22.43 -2.19 21.06
CA TYR A 152 22.17 -1.03 20.21
C TYR A 152 23.33 -0.81 19.24
N SER A 153 23.03 -0.65 17.98
CA SER A 153 24.02 -0.41 16.92
C SER A 153 23.41 0.44 15.81
N ASP A 154 24.25 0.89 14.88
CA ASP A 154 23.81 1.63 13.69
C ASP A 154 23.17 0.72 12.61
N ASP A 155 23.06 -0.57 12.87
CA ASP A 155 22.32 -1.48 11.99
C ASP A 155 20.87 -0.99 11.87
N PRO A 156 20.39 -0.71 10.65
CA PRO A 156 19.03 -0.24 10.42
C PRO A 156 17.96 -1.13 11.07
N ALA A 157 18.14 -2.46 11.04
CA ALA A 157 17.18 -3.40 11.64
C ALA A 157 17.11 -3.25 13.16
N VAL A 158 18.27 -3.06 13.81
CA VAL A 158 18.33 -2.83 15.26
C VAL A 158 17.66 -1.51 15.63
N ARG A 159 17.94 -0.45 14.86
CA ARG A 159 17.33 0.88 15.11
C ARG A 159 15.81 0.84 14.95
N VAL A 160 15.30 0.19 13.90
CA VAL A 160 13.85 0.00 13.70
C VAL A 160 13.24 -0.83 14.83
N TYR A 161 13.96 -1.84 15.32
CA TYR A 161 13.48 -2.63 16.46
C TYR A 161 13.39 -1.80 17.74
N TYR A 162 14.35 -0.93 18.04
CA TYR A 162 14.27 -0.03 19.19
C TYR A 162 13.12 0.99 19.04
N GLU A 163 12.85 1.47 17.84
CA GLU A 163 11.66 2.30 17.56
C GLU A 163 10.36 1.49 17.80
N PHE A 164 10.33 0.22 17.37
CA PHE A 164 9.23 -0.68 17.69
C PHE A 164 9.01 -0.82 19.19
N LEU A 165 10.07 -0.93 20.00
CA LEU A 165 9.92 -1.07 21.45
C LEU A 165 9.19 0.13 22.06
N HIS A 166 9.55 1.34 21.66
CA HIS A 166 8.85 2.56 22.09
C HIS A 166 7.38 2.58 21.65
N PHE A 167 7.10 2.17 20.43
CA PHE A 167 5.74 2.04 19.93
C PHE A 167 4.97 0.97 20.72
N TYR A 168 5.58 -0.19 20.96
CA TYR A 168 4.96 -1.29 21.72
C TYR A 168 4.61 -0.92 23.14
N GLU A 169 5.45 -0.18 23.85
CA GLU A 169 5.18 0.32 25.20
C GLU A 169 3.88 1.12 25.28
N ARG A 170 3.52 1.81 24.20
CA ARG A 170 2.31 2.63 24.13
C ARG A 170 1.08 1.87 23.66
N CYS A 171 1.23 0.99 22.69
CA CYS A 171 0.10 0.30 22.07
C CYS A 171 -0.06 -1.17 22.46
N GLY A 172 1.01 -1.87 22.85
CA GLY A 172 1.00 -3.30 23.17
C GLY A 172 0.74 -4.24 21.97
N LEU A 173 0.96 -3.78 20.74
CA LEU A 173 0.64 -4.53 19.53
C LEU A 173 1.88 -5.07 18.85
N TYR A 174 1.97 -6.40 18.73
CA TYR A 174 3.00 -7.10 17.94
C TYR A 174 2.65 -7.25 16.45
N GLN A 175 1.40 -6.98 16.06
CA GLN A 175 0.93 -7.20 14.69
C GLN A 175 1.49 -6.19 13.69
N VAL A 176 1.89 -5.03 14.18
CA VAL A 176 2.42 -3.92 13.36
C VAL A 176 3.92 -4.08 13.19
N HIS A 177 4.37 -4.28 11.97
CA HIS A 177 5.78 -4.52 11.66
C HIS A 177 6.24 -3.66 10.48
N PHE A 178 7.21 -2.79 10.74
CA PHE A 178 7.86 -1.95 9.74
C PHE A 178 9.31 -2.35 9.56
N ASN A 179 9.85 -2.13 8.36
CA ASN A 179 11.25 -2.37 8.03
C ASN A 179 12.07 -1.07 7.94
N ARG A 180 11.42 0.08 8.12
CA ARG A 180 12.08 1.40 7.97
C ARG A 180 11.91 2.25 9.21
N LEU A 181 13.00 2.93 9.56
CA LEU A 181 13.02 3.88 10.65
C LEU A 181 12.08 5.06 10.35
N GLY A 182 11.36 5.50 11.36
CA GLY A 182 10.40 6.62 11.30
C GLY A 182 8.98 6.21 10.91
N ASP A 183 8.71 4.96 10.55
CA ASP A 183 7.36 4.56 10.11
C ASP A 183 6.40 4.32 11.28
N TYR A 184 6.88 3.95 12.48
CA TYR A 184 6.04 3.86 13.68
C TYR A 184 5.47 5.23 14.10
N PRO A 185 6.28 6.31 14.23
CA PRO A 185 5.74 7.65 14.48
C PRO A 185 4.79 8.14 13.38
N LYS A 186 5.07 7.85 12.11
CA LYS A 186 4.16 8.21 11.02
C LYS A 186 2.81 7.52 11.13
N LEU A 187 2.79 6.25 11.55
CA LEU A 187 1.52 5.55 11.79
C LEU A 187 0.75 6.23 12.92
N GLN A 188 1.37 6.56 14.04
CA GLN A 188 0.71 7.27 15.14
C GLN A 188 0.12 8.60 14.66
N ALA A 189 0.91 9.40 13.92
CA ALA A 189 0.45 10.65 13.34
C ALA A 189 -0.72 10.47 12.35
N ALA A 190 -0.66 9.46 11.48
CA ALA A 190 -1.74 9.14 10.54
C ALA A 190 -3.04 8.71 11.23
N LEU A 191 -2.94 8.19 12.46
CA LEU A 191 -4.08 7.86 13.31
C LEU A 191 -4.60 9.05 14.16
N GLY A 192 -3.93 10.21 14.07
CA GLY A 192 -4.25 11.39 14.83
C GLY A 192 -3.74 11.36 16.28
N PHE A 193 -2.78 10.49 16.59
CA PHE A 193 -2.17 10.37 17.91
C PHE A 193 -0.87 11.17 17.98
N ASP A 194 -0.62 11.81 19.11
CA ASP A 194 0.68 12.38 19.41
C ASP A 194 1.72 11.29 19.76
N ALA A 195 2.99 11.68 19.84
CA ALA A 195 4.09 10.74 20.04
C ALA A 195 4.04 10.02 21.40
N GLU A 196 3.40 10.62 22.41
CA GLU A 196 3.32 10.09 23.78
C GLU A 196 1.99 9.39 24.09
N HIS A 197 1.06 9.35 23.11
CA HIS A 197 -0.26 8.76 23.30
C HIS A 197 -0.19 7.29 23.68
N VAL A 198 -0.79 6.92 24.79
CA VAL A 198 -0.95 5.53 25.24
C VAL A 198 -2.32 5.02 24.81
N TRP A 199 -2.33 3.99 24.01
CA TRP A 199 -3.55 3.46 23.42
C TRP A 199 -4.47 2.80 24.46
N SER A 200 -5.72 3.22 24.50
CA SER A 200 -6.77 2.55 25.27
C SER A 200 -7.11 1.16 24.67
N GLN A 201 -7.78 0.32 25.45
CA GLN A 201 -8.26 -0.98 24.95
C GLN A 201 -9.22 -0.83 23.74
N LEU A 202 -10.03 0.23 23.74
CA LEU A 202 -10.96 0.50 22.64
C LEU A 202 -10.23 0.84 21.35
N GLU A 203 -9.22 1.70 21.41
CA GLU A 203 -8.39 2.08 20.26
C GLU A 203 -7.62 0.89 19.70
N ARG A 204 -7.02 0.06 20.57
CA ARG A 204 -6.35 -1.19 20.16
C ARG A 204 -7.30 -2.12 19.43
N ARG A 205 -8.50 -2.35 19.94
CA ARG A 205 -9.51 -3.21 19.30
C ARG A 205 -9.97 -2.64 17.97
N ALA A 206 -10.25 -1.34 17.93
CA ALA A 206 -10.67 -0.66 16.70
C ALA A 206 -9.60 -0.73 15.62
N PHE A 207 -8.35 -0.49 16.00
CA PHE A 207 -7.21 -0.60 15.09
C PHE A 207 -6.99 -2.03 14.60
N LEU A 208 -6.98 -3.03 15.50
CA LEU A 208 -6.80 -4.43 15.11
C LEU A 208 -7.88 -4.92 14.16
N THR A 209 -9.15 -4.54 14.40
CA THR A 209 -10.24 -4.87 13.47
C THR A 209 -9.97 -4.29 12.09
N ALA A 210 -9.61 -3.01 12.01
CA ALA A 210 -9.27 -2.34 10.75
C ALA A 210 -8.03 -2.97 10.09
N PHE A 211 -6.98 -3.24 10.87
CA PHE A 211 -5.75 -3.87 10.40
C PHE A 211 -5.98 -5.25 9.79
N TYR A 212 -6.78 -6.10 10.45
CA TYR A 212 -7.07 -7.44 9.92
C TYR A 212 -8.03 -7.39 8.72
N THR A 213 -8.95 -6.43 8.66
CA THR A 213 -9.77 -6.19 7.47
C THR A 213 -8.90 -5.83 6.27
N PHE A 214 -7.99 -4.87 6.45
CA PHE A 214 -7.01 -4.48 5.42
C PHE A 214 -6.09 -5.64 5.04
N LYS A 215 -5.53 -6.34 6.05
CA LYS A 215 -4.65 -7.50 5.85
C LYS A 215 -5.31 -8.57 4.99
N THR A 216 -6.56 -8.91 5.25
CA THR A 216 -7.30 -9.93 4.47
C THR A 216 -7.40 -9.56 2.99
N ALA A 217 -7.69 -8.29 2.70
CA ALA A 217 -7.74 -7.79 1.32
C ALA A 217 -6.35 -7.78 0.67
N TYR A 218 -5.34 -7.34 1.41
CA TYR A 218 -3.96 -7.26 0.94
C TYR A 218 -3.36 -8.64 0.67
N ASP A 219 -3.52 -9.60 1.58
CA ASP A 219 -3.03 -10.98 1.42
C ASP A 219 -3.67 -11.66 0.20
N LYS A 220 -4.95 -11.41 -0.07
CA LYS A 220 -5.64 -11.92 -1.26
C LYS A 220 -5.05 -11.37 -2.56
N LEU A 221 -4.62 -10.12 -2.57
CA LEU A 221 -4.00 -9.49 -3.73
C LEU A 221 -2.56 -9.94 -3.96
N THR A 222 -1.82 -10.23 -2.90
CA THR A 222 -0.38 -10.56 -2.97
C THR A 222 -0.09 -12.04 -3.19
N GLN A 223 -1.05 -12.94 -2.99
CA GLN A 223 -0.91 -14.40 -3.21
C GLN A 223 0.39 -15.01 -2.65
N SER A 224 0.86 -14.57 -1.49
CA SER A 224 2.04 -15.08 -0.76
C SER A 224 3.39 -14.38 -1.06
N ALA A 225 3.42 -13.33 -1.86
CA ALA A 225 4.64 -12.56 -2.11
C ALA A 225 4.39 -11.04 -2.00
N PRO A 226 4.06 -10.51 -0.80
CA PRO A 226 3.81 -9.09 -0.65
C PRO A 226 5.10 -8.27 -0.91
N PRO A 227 5.02 -7.17 -1.66
CA PRO A 227 6.16 -6.30 -1.90
C PRO A 227 6.66 -5.62 -0.62
N VAL A 228 5.75 -5.33 0.30
CA VAL A 228 6.01 -4.69 1.60
C VAL A 228 5.18 -5.35 2.71
N THR A 229 5.48 -5.07 3.97
CA THR A 229 4.68 -5.59 5.09
C THR A 229 3.25 -5.02 5.06
N THR A 230 2.31 -5.72 5.72
CA THR A 230 0.93 -5.23 5.84
C THR A 230 0.87 -3.85 6.50
N ALA A 231 1.76 -3.58 7.47
CA ALA A 231 1.82 -2.28 8.16
C ALA A 231 2.31 -1.16 7.23
N GLU A 232 3.34 -1.42 6.41
CA GLU A 232 3.83 -0.48 5.40
C GLU A 232 2.78 -0.21 4.33
N ALA A 233 2.07 -1.25 3.88
CA ALA A 233 0.98 -1.11 2.93
C ALA A 233 -0.19 -0.31 3.51
N LEU A 234 -0.58 -0.57 4.77
CA LEU A 234 -1.61 0.20 5.46
C LEU A 234 -1.20 1.66 5.66
N LEU A 235 0.05 1.91 6.08
CA LEU A 235 0.57 3.28 6.24
C LEU A 235 0.52 4.05 4.91
N THR A 236 0.92 3.43 3.81
CA THR A 236 0.82 4.02 2.47
C THR A 236 -0.64 4.29 2.09
N TRP A 237 -1.55 3.36 2.39
CA TRP A 237 -2.97 3.51 2.12
C TRP A 237 -3.60 4.66 2.93
N LEU A 238 -3.17 4.85 4.18
CA LEU A 238 -3.63 5.94 5.06
C LEU A 238 -3.22 7.34 4.59
N HIS A 239 -2.34 7.48 3.62
CA HIS A 239 -2.07 8.78 2.98
C HIS A 239 -3.26 9.31 2.16
N ALA A 240 -4.13 8.42 1.66
CA ALA A 240 -5.29 8.78 0.84
C ALA A 240 -6.63 8.45 1.50
N TYR A 241 -6.65 7.61 2.53
CA TYR A 241 -7.84 7.08 3.20
C TYR A 241 -7.69 7.16 4.71
N THR A 242 -8.76 6.87 5.43
CA THR A 242 -8.78 6.85 6.90
C THR A 242 -9.14 5.46 7.42
N LEU A 243 -8.86 5.17 8.71
CA LEU A 243 -9.36 3.94 9.34
C LEU A 243 -10.90 3.83 9.33
N GLY A 244 -11.61 4.97 9.27
CA GLY A 244 -13.06 5.00 9.15
C GLY A 244 -13.54 4.38 7.84
N ASP A 245 -12.80 4.58 6.75
CA ASP A 245 -13.14 4.05 5.43
C ASP A 245 -13.14 2.52 5.42
N LEU A 246 -12.27 1.86 6.22
CA LEU A 246 -12.24 0.39 6.35
C LEU A 246 -13.53 -0.21 6.95
N ARG A 247 -14.39 0.62 7.56
CA ARG A 247 -15.68 0.19 8.13
C ARG A 247 -16.83 0.28 7.13
N VAL A 248 -16.69 1.12 6.10
CA VAL A 248 -17.75 1.42 5.14
C VAL A 248 -17.48 0.86 3.76
N LEU A 249 -16.20 0.68 3.38
CA LEU A 249 -15.83 0.08 2.10
C LEU A 249 -16.21 -1.40 2.06
N THR A 250 -16.81 -1.81 0.97
CA THR A 250 -16.97 -3.24 0.65
C THR A 250 -15.61 -3.87 0.36
N GLN A 251 -15.51 -5.19 0.48
CA GLN A 251 -14.29 -5.94 0.17
C GLN A 251 -13.74 -5.62 -1.24
N ALA A 252 -14.64 -5.50 -2.25
CA ALA A 252 -14.25 -5.19 -3.62
C ALA A 252 -13.74 -3.76 -3.79
N GLU A 253 -14.29 -2.80 -3.05
CA GLU A 253 -13.83 -1.42 -3.04
C GLU A 253 -12.48 -1.28 -2.34
N LEU A 254 -12.29 -1.97 -1.23
CA LEU A 254 -11.02 -2.03 -0.53
C LEU A 254 -9.93 -2.63 -1.41
N GLU A 255 -10.19 -3.77 -2.07
CA GLU A 255 -9.23 -4.36 -3.01
C GLU A 255 -8.89 -3.41 -4.18
N ARG A 256 -9.86 -2.63 -4.68
CA ARG A 256 -9.61 -1.61 -5.71
C ARG A 256 -8.75 -0.46 -5.18
N SER A 257 -9.02 0.04 -3.97
CA SER A 257 -8.23 1.11 -3.36
C SER A 257 -6.78 0.68 -3.09
N ILE A 258 -6.56 -0.57 -2.67
CA ILE A 258 -5.21 -1.13 -2.50
C ILE A 258 -4.48 -1.25 -3.85
N ARG A 259 -5.20 -1.67 -4.91
CA ARG A 259 -4.61 -1.70 -6.27
C ARG A 259 -4.26 -0.31 -6.80
N ALA A 260 -5.02 0.70 -6.43
CA ALA A 260 -4.76 2.08 -6.84
C ALA A 260 -3.42 2.62 -6.30
N ILE A 261 -3.02 2.19 -5.10
CA ILE A 261 -1.73 2.58 -4.48
C ILE A 261 -0.60 1.57 -4.76
N TRP A 262 -0.82 0.59 -5.66
CA TRP A 262 0.19 -0.46 -5.92
C TRP A 262 1.54 0.08 -6.39
N PRO A 263 1.60 1.09 -7.29
CA PRO A 263 2.87 1.71 -7.68
C PRO A 263 3.65 2.31 -6.50
N GLU A 264 2.94 2.90 -5.53
CA GLU A 264 3.53 3.44 -4.31
C GLU A 264 4.10 2.33 -3.43
N LEU A 265 3.39 1.17 -3.32
CA LEU A 265 3.89 0.01 -2.58
C LEU A 265 5.17 -0.56 -3.22
N GLU A 266 5.25 -0.61 -4.53
CA GLU A 266 6.46 -1.02 -5.25
C GLU A 266 7.61 -0.04 -5.03
N ALA A 267 7.34 1.26 -5.03
CA ALA A 267 8.32 2.29 -4.72
C ALA A 267 8.83 2.17 -3.27
N VAL A 268 7.93 1.89 -2.33
CA VAL A 268 8.27 1.60 -0.92
C VAL A 268 9.17 0.37 -0.82
N ALA A 269 8.86 -0.72 -1.54
CA ALA A 269 9.65 -1.95 -1.57
C ALA A 269 11.07 -1.73 -2.11
N GLN A 270 11.23 -0.81 -3.06
CA GLN A 270 12.52 -0.45 -3.65
C GLN A 270 13.35 0.52 -2.78
N GLY A 271 12.89 0.80 -1.55
CA GLY A 271 13.58 1.69 -0.61
C GLY A 271 13.55 3.17 -1.00
N GLY A 272 12.53 3.59 -1.74
CA GLY A 272 12.37 4.98 -2.19
C GLY A 272 13.44 5.41 -3.24
N LYS A 273 14.19 4.48 -3.81
CA LYS A 273 15.09 4.80 -4.91
C LYS A 273 14.27 5.16 -6.14
N ILE A 274 14.31 6.41 -6.52
CA ILE A 274 13.68 6.89 -7.77
C ILE A 274 14.51 6.32 -8.92
N ALA A 275 13.97 5.32 -9.61
CA ALA A 275 14.51 4.90 -10.90
C ALA A 275 13.99 5.89 -11.96
N VAL A 276 14.85 6.74 -12.46
CA VAL A 276 14.50 7.61 -13.59
C VAL A 276 14.43 6.74 -14.84
N GLN A 277 13.23 6.43 -15.31
CA GLN A 277 13.04 5.83 -16.61
C GLN A 277 13.15 6.93 -17.66
N THR A 278 14.21 6.91 -18.46
CA THR A 278 14.45 7.86 -19.54
C THR A 278 13.72 7.46 -20.83
N GLU A 279 13.20 6.24 -20.90
CA GLU A 279 12.40 5.74 -22.01
C GLU A 279 11.00 5.37 -21.51
N ALA A 280 9.97 5.71 -22.30
CA ALA A 280 8.62 5.26 -22.04
C ALA A 280 8.57 3.73 -22.09
N ALA A 281 8.05 3.09 -21.03
CA ALA A 281 7.82 1.65 -21.06
C ALA A 281 6.91 1.32 -22.27
N PRO A 282 7.25 0.31 -23.09
CA PRO A 282 6.38 -0.07 -24.19
C PRO A 282 5.01 -0.46 -23.61
N GLU A 283 3.98 0.22 -24.04
CA GLU A 283 2.61 -0.11 -23.62
C GLU A 283 2.35 -1.59 -23.92
N PRO A 284 1.83 -2.37 -22.94
CA PRO A 284 1.45 -3.75 -23.21
C PRO A 284 0.33 -3.72 -24.26
N GLN A 285 0.66 -4.06 -25.50
CA GLN A 285 -0.32 -4.17 -26.57
C GLN A 285 -1.33 -5.25 -26.18
N SER A 286 -2.51 -4.83 -25.74
CA SER A 286 -3.62 -5.71 -25.43
C SER A 286 -3.91 -6.59 -26.65
N LEU A 287 -3.87 -7.91 -26.46
CA LEU A 287 -4.28 -8.87 -27.49
C LEU A 287 -5.73 -8.62 -27.97
N LEU A 288 -6.58 -8.05 -27.11
CA LEU A 288 -7.93 -7.60 -27.45
C LEU A 288 -7.94 -6.42 -28.43
N GLY A 289 -7.00 -5.48 -28.35
CA GLY A 289 -6.87 -4.37 -29.30
C GLY A 289 -6.49 -4.84 -30.72
N ARG A 290 -5.82 -6.00 -30.85
CA ARG A 290 -5.52 -6.64 -32.14
C ARG A 290 -6.71 -7.38 -32.74
N LEU A 291 -7.65 -7.87 -31.93
CA LEU A 291 -8.80 -8.66 -32.36
C LEU A 291 -10.06 -7.81 -32.62
N THR A 292 -10.18 -6.66 -31.97
CA THR A 292 -11.25 -5.68 -32.20
C THR A 292 -10.74 -4.51 -33.01
N GLY A 293 -10.26 -4.80 -34.25
CA GLY A 293 -9.96 -3.74 -35.19
C GLY A 293 -11.20 -2.88 -35.42
N PHE A 294 -11.24 -1.72 -34.77
CA PHE A 294 -12.29 -0.73 -34.94
C PHE A 294 -12.25 -0.27 -36.41
N ARG A 295 -13.17 -0.78 -37.23
CA ARG A 295 -13.28 -0.46 -38.69
C ARG A 295 -14.19 0.77 -38.91
N GLY A 296 -14.23 1.72 -38.01
CA GLY A 296 -15.03 2.92 -38.15
C GLY A 296 -14.24 4.20 -37.76
N CYS A 297 -14.68 5.34 -38.28
CA CYS A 297 -14.14 6.63 -37.85
C CYS A 297 -14.61 6.97 -36.43
N LEU A 298 -13.67 7.15 -35.48
CA LEU A 298 -13.96 7.56 -34.12
C LEU A 298 -14.33 9.05 -34.10
N ARG A 299 -15.55 9.37 -33.67
CA ARG A 299 -15.97 10.77 -33.48
C ARG A 299 -15.60 11.24 -32.08
N ALA A 300 -14.64 12.15 -32.01
CA ALA A 300 -14.14 12.77 -30.81
C ALA A 300 -14.50 14.26 -30.76
N ALA A 301 -14.98 14.74 -29.65
CA ALA A 301 -15.21 16.17 -29.40
C ALA A 301 -14.20 16.69 -28.39
N PHE A 302 -13.67 17.88 -28.65
CA PHE A 302 -12.80 18.63 -27.74
C PHE A 302 -13.51 19.90 -27.33
N VAL A 303 -13.89 20.00 -26.05
CA VAL A 303 -14.63 21.11 -25.49
C VAL A 303 -13.67 22.01 -24.72
N TYR A 304 -13.52 23.25 -25.21
CA TYR A 304 -12.61 24.26 -24.68
C TYR A 304 -13.40 25.40 -24.04
N GLU A 305 -12.95 25.92 -22.91
CA GLU A 305 -13.58 27.08 -22.24
C GLU A 305 -13.40 28.37 -23.03
N CYS A 306 -12.30 28.52 -23.75
CA CYS A 306 -12.00 29.69 -24.59
C CYS A 306 -11.22 29.25 -25.84
N ALA A 307 -11.01 30.22 -26.73
CA ALA A 307 -10.18 29.99 -27.93
C ALA A 307 -8.73 29.63 -27.53
N PRO A 308 -8.05 28.75 -28.30
CA PRO A 308 -6.68 28.34 -28.00
C PRO A 308 -5.68 29.48 -27.85
N GLU A 309 -5.90 30.56 -28.54
CA GLU A 309 -5.05 31.76 -28.52
C GLU A 309 -5.14 32.53 -27.19
N ALA A 310 -6.23 32.33 -26.44
CA ALA A 310 -6.48 33.01 -25.18
C ALA A 310 -5.83 32.29 -23.97
N SER A 311 -5.41 31.04 -24.13
CA SER A 311 -4.85 30.23 -23.04
C SER A 311 -3.76 29.29 -23.53
N PRO A 312 -2.53 29.40 -22.99
CA PRO A 312 -1.46 28.44 -23.30
C PRO A 312 -1.83 26.97 -22.96
N TRP A 313 -2.67 26.76 -21.94
CA TRP A 313 -3.20 25.48 -21.56
C TRP A 313 -4.11 24.86 -22.64
N ILE A 314 -5.05 25.67 -23.15
CA ILE A 314 -5.95 25.26 -24.24
C ILE A 314 -5.16 25.08 -25.54
N ALA A 315 -4.20 25.96 -25.83
CA ALA A 315 -3.30 25.81 -26.99
C ALA A 315 -2.53 24.48 -26.98
N ALA A 316 -2.07 24.02 -25.81
CA ALA A 316 -1.42 22.74 -25.69
C ALA A 316 -2.38 21.56 -25.99
N HIS A 317 -3.63 21.64 -25.55
CA HIS A 317 -4.66 20.64 -25.87
C HIS A 317 -4.99 20.63 -27.36
N GLU A 318 -5.10 21.82 -27.97
CA GLU A 318 -5.33 21.93 -29.41
C GLU A 318 -4.15 21.36 -30.23
N ALA A 319 -2.91 21.61 -29.78
CA ALA A 319 -1.74 20.98 -30.41
C ALA A 319 -1.82 19.45 -30.34
N GLY A 320 -2.24 18.90 -29.18
CA GLY A 320 -2.47 17.46 -29.01
C GLY A 320 -3.57 16.93 -29.92
N ARG A 321 -4.70 17.65 -30.07
CA ARG A 321 -5.77 17.30 -30.99
C ARG A 321 -5.28 17.26 -32.45
N ARG A 322 -4.50 18.26 -32.86
CA ARG A 322 -3.93 18.31 -34.21
C ARG A 322 -2.97 17.15 -34.47
N GLN A 323 -2.13 16.79 -33.51
CA GLN A 323 -1.26 15.61 -33.59
C GLN A 323 -2.07 14.31 -33.69
N LEU A 324 -3.18 14.20 -32.93
CA LEU A 324 -4.07 13.04 -33.00
C LEU A 324 -4.65 12.88 -34.41
N VAL A 325 -5.16 13.98 -35.02
CA VAL A 325 -5.70 13.96 -36.38
C VAL A 325 -4.62 13.61 -37.40
N GLN A 326 -3.42 14.18 -37.25
CA GLN A 326 -2.29 13.87 -38.11
C GLN A 326 -1.86 12.40 -38.03
N ALA A 327 -1.85 11.81 -36.81
CA ALA A 327 -1.41 10.45 -36.59
C ALA A 327 -2.43 9.38 -37.04
N LEU A 328 -3.74 9.66 -36.87
CA LEU A 328 -4.80 8.69 -37.12
C LEU A 328 -5.54 8.92 -38.44
N GLY A 329 -5.40 10.09 -39.07
CA GLY A 329 -6.01 10.42 -40.36
C GLY A 329 -7.52 10.17 -40.36
N GLU A 330 -8.00 9.40 -41.33
CA GLU A 330 -9.43 9.10 -41.50
C GLU A 330 -10.05 8.23 -40.38
N ALA A 331 -9.23 7.67 -39.50
CA ALA A 331 -9.72 6.88 -38.37
C ALA A 331 -10.33 7.72 -37.22
N VAL A 332 -10.15 9.07 -37.26
CA VAL A 332 -10.70 9.97 -36.27
C VAL A 332 -11.30 11.21 -36.89
N ASP A 333 -12.53 11.57 -36.49
CA ASP A 333 -13.17 12.88 -36.73
C ASP A 333 -13.13 13.65 -35.38
N ALA A 334 -12.18 14.58 -35.22
CA ALA A 334 -11.95 15.31 -33.98
C ALA A 334 -12.41 16.76 -34.10
N ARG A 335 -13.59 17.07 -33.57
CA ARG A 335 -14.22 18.39 -33.64
C ARG A 335 -13.98 19.20 -32.37
N VAL A 336 -13.95 20.55 -32.52
CA VAL A 336 -13.80 21.48 -31.41
C VAL A 336 -15.14 22.17 -31.15
N TYR A 337 -15.45 22.33 -29.85
CA TYR A 337 -16.61 23.08 -29.35
C TYR A 337 -16.10 24.11 -28.35
N LEU A 338 -16.36 25.37 -28.57
CA LEU A 338 -15.99 26.45 -27.63
C LEU A 338 -17.17 26.73 -26.70
N VAL A 339 -16.95 26.65 -25.39
CA VAL A 339 -18.00 26.94 -24.40
C VAL A 339 -18.57 28.36 -24.59
N THR A 340 -17.73 29.30 -25.03
CA THR A 340 -18.14 30.69 -25.32
C THR A 340 -19.20 30.83 -26.42
N ASP A 341 -19.38 29.81 -27.28
CA ASP A 341 -20.35 29.81 -28.37
C ASP A 341 -21.74 29.28 -27.91
N TYR A 342 -21.87 28.89 -26.65
CA TYR A 342 -23.08 28.29 -26.07
C TYR A 342 -23.52 29.04 -24.81
N PRO A 343 -24.82 28.95 -24.44
CA PRO A 343 -25.34 29.57 -23.21
C PRO A 343 -24.71 29.02 -21.92
N SER A 344 -24.32 27.75 -21.94
CA SER A 344 -23.66 27.08 -20.79
C SER A 344 -22.68 26.01 -21.24
N PRO A 345 -21.74 25.56 -20.34
CA PRO A 345 -20.87 24.44 -20.62
C PRO A 345 -21.65 23.14 -20.92
N GLU A 346 -22.79 22.95 -20.27
CA GLU A 346 -23.66 21.80 -20.52
C GLU A 346 -24.19 21.76 -21.93
N ASP A 347 -24.61 22.94 -22.47
CA ASP A 347 -25.14 23.03 -23.84
C ASP A 347 -24.07 22.69 -24.89
N ALA A 348 -22.82 23.09 -24.65
CA ALA A 348 -21.68 22.74 -25.51
C ALA A 348 -21.41 21.21 -25.53
N LEU A 349 -21.43 20.59 -24.36
CA LEU A 349 -21.25 19.13 -24.24
C LEU A 349 -22.46 18.37 -24.82
N GLU A 350 -23.66 18.88 -24.63
CA GLU A 350 -24.89 18.28 -25.16
C GLU A 350 -24.90 18.34 -26.69
N GLN A 351 -24.49 19.46 -27.28
CA GLN A 351 -24.33 19.58 -28.73
C GLN A 351 -23.28 18.59 -29.26
N ALA A 352 -22.14 18.46 -28.59
CA ALA A 352 -21.12 17.51 -29.00
C ALA A 352 -21.65 16.05 -28.99
N ALA A 353 -22.44 15.70 -27.97
CA ALA A 353 -23.09 14.40 -27.88
C ALA A 353 -24.17 14.19 -28.95
N ALA A 354 -24.98 15.23 -29.22
CA ALA A 354 -26.00 15.22 -30.27
C ALA A 354 -25.41 15.08 -31.68
N ASP A 355 -24.25 15.67 -31.93
CA ASP A 355 -23.48 15.51 -33.19
C ASP A 355 -22.86 14.13 -33.34
N GLY A 356 -23.08 13.26 -32.34
CA GLY A 356 -22.69 11.87 -32.35
C GLY A 356 -21.26 11.61 -31.89
N ALA A 357 -20.68 12.49 -31.07
CA ALA A 357 -19.40 12.19 -30.44
C ALA A 357 -19.48 10.93 -29.56
N GLN A 358 -18.52 10.05 -29.72
CA GLN A 358 -18.37 8.84 -28.91
C GLN A 358 -17.48 9.07 -27.70
N VAL A 359 -16.55 10.04 -27.85
CA VAL A 359 -15.64 10.49 -26.80
C VAL A 359 -15.65 12.00 -26.75
N VAL A 360 -15.80 12.59 -25.56
CA VAL A 360 -15.78 14.03 -25.33
C VAL A 360 -14.64 14.33 -24.36
N PHE A 361 -13.65 15.10 -24.83
CA PHE A 361 -12.56 15.63 -24.02
C PHE A 361 -12.92 17.03 -23.52
N THR A 362 -12.84 17.23 -22.21
CA THR A 362 -12.97 18.54 -21.58
C THR A 362 -11.65 18.90 -20.92
N THR A 363 -11.18 20.12 -21.14
CA THR A 363 -9.77 20.50 -20.93
C THR A 363 -9.49 21.18 -19.59
N THR A 364 -10.53 21.49 -18.83
CA THR A 364 -10.38 22.18 -17.55
C THR A 364 -11.20 21.54 -16.44
N VAL A 365 -10.75 21.74 -15.19
CA VAL A 365 -11.36 21.12 -14.00
C VAL A 365 -12.84 21.50 -13.83
N PRO A 366 -13.29 22.77 -14.00
CA PRO A 366 -14.69 23.13 -13.78
C PRO A 366 -15.67 22.39 -14.68
N LEU A 367 -15.25 21.99 -15.89
CA LEU A 367 -16.11 21.26 -16.84
C LEU A 367 -16.50 19.85 -16.35
N ILE A 368 -15.91 19.35 -15.28
CA ILE A 368 -16.27 18.05 -14.71
C ILE A 368 -17.73 18.01 -14.23
N PHE A 369 -18.25 19.12 -13.73
CA PHE A 369 -19.64 19.19 -13.26
C PHE A 369 -20.64 19.02 -14.41
N ALA A 370 -20.35 19.65 -15.55
CA ALA A 370 -21.14 19.46 -16.77
C ALA A 370 -21.05 18.00 -17.28
N CYS A 371 -19.85 17.40 -17.27
CA CYS A 371 -19.66 15.99 -17.62
C CYS A 371 -20.50 15.08 -16.72
N ARG A 372 -20.48 15.26 -15.41
CA ARG A 372 -21.25 14.46 -14.43
C ARG A 372 -22.76 14.57 -14.64
N LYS A 373 -23.24 15.75 -15.01
CA LYS A 373 -24.65 16.02 -15.27
C LYS A 373 -25.13 15.31 -16.54
N LEU A 374 -24.27 15.25 -17.57
CA LEU A 374 -24.64 14.70 -18.88
C LEU A 374 -24.33 13.20 -19.03
N ALA A 375 -23.38 12.65 -18.29
CA ALA A 375 -23.01 11.24 -18.41
C ALA A 375 -24.21 10.25 -18.24
N PRO A 376 -25.14 10.44 -17.29
CA PRO A 376 -26.31 9.59 -17.19
C PRO A 376 -27.27 9.73 -18.38
N LYS A 377 -27.33 10.93 -19.01
CA LYS A 377 -28.21 11.22 -20.15
C LYS A 377 -27.68 10.61 -21.45
N TYR A 378 -26.35 10.49 -21.55
CA TYR A 378 -25.66 9.95 -22.75
C TYR A 378 -24.76 8.74 -22.40
N PRO A 379 -25.35 7.58 -22.05
CA PRO A 379 -24.56 6.43 -21.56
C PRO A 379 -23.63 5.83 -22.62
N GLY A 380 -23.87 6.13 -23.91
CA GLY A 380 -23.01 5.71 -25.04
C GLY A 380 -21.81 6.61 -25.26
N VAL A 381 -21.73 7.77 -24.61
CA VAL A 381 -20.64 8.75 -24.73
C VAL A 381 -19.66 8.59 -23.58
N ARG A 382 -18.36 8.60 -23.88
CA ARG A 382 -17.30 8.61 -22.86
C ARG A 382 -16.83 10.05 -22.63
N PHE A 383 -17.11 10.60 -21.47
CA PHE A 383 -16.61 11.90 -21.06
C PHE A 383 -15.24 11.73 -20.39
N LEU A 384 -14.26 12.51 -20.86
CA LEU A 384 -12.89 12.54 -20.36
C LEU A 384 -12.59 13.98 -19.92
N ASN A 385 -12.40 14.19 -18.61
CA ASN A 385 -12.10 15.51 -18.07
C ASN A 385 -10.64 15.62 -17.66
N CYS A 386 -9.97 16.70 -18.06
CA CYS A 386 -8.61 16.97 -17.66
C CYS A 386 -8.57 17.50 -16.22
N SER A 387 -8.49 16.57 -15.27
CA SER A 387 -8.39 16.85 -13.85
C SER A 387 -7.82 15.64 -13.11
N VAL A 388 -7.47 15.84 -11.85
CA VAL A 388 -7.11 14.78 -10.89
C VAL A 388 -8.27 14.44 -9.94
N ASP A 389 -9.47 14.90 -10.25
CA ASP A 389 -10.67 14.64 -9.46
C ASP A 389 -11.14 13.19 -9.58
N MET A 390 -12.04 12.77 -8.68
CA MET A 390 -12.49 11.39 -8.62
C MET A 390 -13.31 10.98 -9.85
N PRO A 391 -13.10 9.78 -10.39
CA PRO A 391 -13.90 9.28 -11.50
C PRO A 391 -15.38 9.11 -11.08
N TYR A 392 -16.28 9.37 -12.03
CA TYR A 392 -17.73 9.22 -11.88
C TYR A 392 -18.25 8.22 -12.93
N PRO A 393 -19.35 7.49 -12.72
CA PRO A 393 -19.93 6.64 -13.76
C PRO A 393 -20.14 7.39 -15.09
N GLY A 394 -19.51 6.90 -16.16
CA GLY A 394 -19.51 7.56 -17.48
C GLY A 394 -18.51 8.72 -17.66
N VAL A 395 -17.84 9.16 -16.60
CA VAL A 395 -16.81 10.21 -16.67
C VAL A 395 -15.48 9.62 -16.17
N ARG A 396 -14.41 9.78 -16.96
CA ARG A 396 -13.04 9.50 -16.54
C ARG A 396 -12.24 10.78 -16.49
N THR A 397 -11.30 10.83 -15.56
CA THR A 397 -10.35 11.91 -15.47
C THR A 397 -9.03 11.50 -16.10
N TYR A 398 -8.35 12.44 -16.71
CA TYR A 398 -6.99 12.27 -17.22
C TYR A 398 -6.18 13.51 -16.84
N TYR A 399 -4.90 13.32 -16.56
CA TYR A 399 -3.99 14.40 -16.23
C TYR A 399 -2.56 13.98 -16.53
N SER A 400 -1.75 14.89 -17.07
CA SER A 400 -0.32 14.61 -17.23
C SER A 400 0.38 14.79 -15.88
N ARG A 401 1.42 14.00 -15.63
CA ARG A 401 2.24 14.08 -14.41
C ARG A 401 3.12 15.33 -14.43
N ILE A 402 2.51 16.49 -14.54
CA ILE A 402 3.20 17.78 -14.68
C ILE A 402 4.08 18.09 -13.46
N TYR A 403 3.75 17.51 -12.31
CA TYR A 403 4.54 17.62 -11.08
C TYR A 403 5.95 17.02 -11.25
N GLU A 404 6.16 16.01 -12.10
CA GLU A 404 7.47 15.48 -12.40
C GLU A 404 8.37 16.52 -13.09
N ALA A 405 7.83 17.20 -14.10
CA ALA A 405 8.52 18.32 -14.74
C ALA A 405 8.74 19.48 -13.77
N LYS A 406 7.78 19.76 -12.89
CA LYS A 406 7.92 20.78 -11.84
C LYS A 406 9.01 20.45 -10.84
N PHE A 407 9.21 19.19 -10.49
CA PHE A 407 10.32 18.75 -9.64
C PHE A 407 11.67 19.08 -10.31
N LEU A 408 11.82 18.74 -11.59
CA LEU A 408 13.05 19.05 -12.34
C LEU A 408 13.31 20.55 -12.46
N LEU A 409 12.24 21.33 -12.71
CA LEU A 409 12.32 22.80 -12.75
C LEU A 409 12.70 23.36 -11.37
N GLY A 410 12.19 22.79 -10.29
CA GLY A 410 12.60 23.15 -8.94
C GLY A 410 14.09 22.89 -8.69
N ALA A 411 14.59 21.71 -9.06
CA ALA A 411 16.01 21.38 -8.93
C ALA A 411 16.88 22.34 -9.73
N LEU A 412 16.46 22.70 -10.95
CA LEU A 412 17.15 23.69 -11.75
C LEU A 412 17.12 25.08 -11.09
N ALA A 413 15.95 25.51 -10.58
CA ALA A 413 15.81 26.77 -9.90
C ALA A 413 16.68 26.86 -8.65
N GLY A 414 16.73 25.80 -7.82
CA GLY A 414 17.60 25.73 -6.65
C GLY A 414 19.09 25.79 -7.00
N THR A 415 19.47 25.22 -8.15
CA THR A 415 20.85 25.30 -8.65
C THR A 415 21.22 26.71 -9.14
N LEU A 416 20.28 27.41 -9.77
CA LEU A 416 20.51 28.73 -10.36
C LEU A 416 20.26 29.89 -9.38
N ALA A 417 19.55 29.66 -8.29
CA ALA A 417 19.22 30.70 -7.34
C ALA A 417 20.47 31.23 -6.63
N GLU A 418 20.60 32.55 -6.56
CA GLU A 418 21.71 33.22 -5.87
C GLU A 418 21.54 33.16 -4.34
N ASP A 419 20.29 33.24 -3.86
CA ASP A 419 19.94 33.11 -2.44
C ASP A 419 18.91 31.98 -2.17
N ALA A 420 18.49 31.81 -0.92
CA ALA A 420 17.56 30.73 -0.54
C ALA A 420 16.11 31.00 -0.96
N ARG A 421 15.74 32.22 -1.35
CA ARG A 421 14.37 32.60 -1.67
C ARG A 421 14.09 32.43 -3.15
N ILE A 422 13.09 31.61 -3.47
CA ILE A 422 12.71 31.30 -4.85
C ILE A 422 11.23 31.61 -5.02
N GLY A 423 10.90 32.55 -5.90
CA GLY A 423 9.53 32.90 -6.21
C GLY A 423 8.82 31.85 -7.07
N TYR A 424 7.57 31.54 -6.72
CA TYR A 424 6.69 30.69 -7.52
C TYR A 424 5.33 31.36 -7.74
N VAL A 425 4.99 31.60 -8.98
CA VAL A 425 3.65 32.09 -9.35
C VAL A 425 2.80 30.89 -9.79
N ALA A 426 1.71 30.67 -9.09
CA ALA A 426 0.69 29.68 -9.43
C ALA A 426 -0.57 30.38 -9.95
N ASP A 427 -1.35 29.70 -10.80
CA ASP A 427 -2.58 30.23 -11.36
C ASP A 427 -3.69 30.32 -10.32
N ALA A 428 -4.29 29.20 -9.96
CA ALA A 428 -5.37 29.10 -9.00
C ALA A 428 -5.24 27.84 -8.12
N PRO A 429 -5.76 27.86 -6.87
CA PRO A 429 -5.70 26.73 -5.94
C PRO A 429 -6.71 25.63 -6.31
N VAL A 430 -6.61 25.08 -7.53
CA VAL A 430 -7.44 23.97 -8.01
C VAL A 430 -6.76 22.63 -7.79
N PHE A 431 -7.53 21.57 -7.95
CA PHE A 431 -7.02 20.19 -7.81
C PHE A 431 -5.78 19.96 -8.70
N GLY A 432 -4.69 19.47 -8.10
CA GLY A 432 -3.41 19.21 -8.77
C GLY A 432 -2.37 20.34 -8.64
N THR A 433 -2.77 21.58 -8.48
CA THR A 433 -1.84 22.71 -8.32
C THR A 433 -0.94 22.57 -7.08
N PRO A 434 -1.46 22.20 -5.88
CA PRO A 434 -0.60 21.99 -4.72
C PRO A 434 0.46 20.89 -4.93
N ALA A 435 0.13 19.81 -5.65
CA ALA A 435 1.10 18.77 -5.97
C ALA A 435 2.25 19.27 -6.84
N ALA A 436 1.94 20.15 -7.82
CA ALA A 436 2.94 20.77 -8.67
C ALA A 436 3.85 21.74 -7.90
N ILE A 437 3.28 22.54 -6.98
CA ILE A 437 4.03 23.45 -6.10
C ILE A 437 4.95 22.65 -5.17
N ASN A 438 4.42 21.63 -4.51
CA ASN A 438 5.20 20.79 -3.59
C ASN A 438 6.34 20.06 -4.32
N ALA A 439 6.09 19.55 -5.53
CA ALA A 439 7.11 18.93 -6.34
C ALA A 439 8.23 19.91 -6.71
N PHE A 440 7.89 21.13 -7.08
CA PHE A 440 8.87 22.18 -7.34
C PHE A 440 9.69 22.50 -6.09
N ALA A 441 9.05 22.66 -4.93
CA ALA A 441 9.72 22.91 -3.66
C ALA A 441 10.71 21.78 -3.30
N LEU A 442 10.28 20.54 -3.42
CA LEU A 442 11.14 19.37 -3.19
C LEU A 442 12.32 19.31 -4.15
N GLY A 443 12.10 19.66 -5.43
CA GLY A 443 13.17 19.76 -6.42
C GLY A 443 14.18 20.84 -6.05
N ALA A 444 13.72 22.02 -5.65
CA ALA A 444 14.58 23.13 -5.24
C ALA A 444 15.41 22.74 -3.99
N GLN A 445 14.79 22.12 -3.00
CA GLN A 445 15.47 21.67 -1.78
C GLN A 445 16.47 20.54 -2.04
N LEU A 446 16.32 19.76 -3.10
CA LEU A 446 17.29 18.73 -3.48
C LEU A 446 18.67 19.33 -3.81
N THR A 447 18.69 20.49 -4.47
CA THR A 447 19.92 21.15 -4.91
C THR A 447 20.34 22.29 -3.98
N ARG A 448 19.37 22.88 -3.27
CA ARG A 448 19.55 23.91 -2.26
C ARG A 448 18.72 23.58 -1.03
N PRO A 449 19.27 22.91 -0.01
CA PRO A 449 18.50 22.40 1.15
C PRO A 449 17.79 23.49 1.99
N ASP A 450 18.28 24.72 1.95
CA ASP A 450 17.71 25.88 2.64
C ASP A 450 16.70 26.68 1.78
N ALA A 451 16.35 26.18 0.59
CA ALA A 451 15.44 26.87 -0.32
C ALA A 451 14.05 27.10 0.32
N GLN A 452 13.61 28.34 0.24
CA GLN A 452 12.28 28.82 0.66
C GLN A 452 11.48 29.25 -0.56
N ILE A 453 10.32 28.62 -0.75
CA ILE A 453 9.46 28.91 -1.90
C ILE A 453 8.44 29.98 -1.50
N LEU A 454 8.53 31.16 -2.11
CA LEU A 454 7.59 32.26 -1.94
C LEU A 454 6.48 32.10 -2.98
N LEU A 455 5.25 31.80 -2.53
CA LEU A 455 4.12 31.52 -3.40
C LEU A 455 3.21 32.74 -3.56
N ARG A 456 2.86 33.06 -4.82
CA ARG A 456 1.82 34.03 -5.18
C ARG A 456 0.82 33.38 -6.14
N TRP A 457 -0.42 33.88 -6.11
CA TRP A 457 -1.53 33.40 -6.94
C TRP A 457 -1.96 34.43 -7.97
N SER A 458 -1.84 34.13 -9.25
CA SER A 458 -2.23 35.05 -10.32
C SER A 458 -3.74 35.30 -10.38
N CYS A 459 -4.57 34.39 -9.90
CA CYS A 459 -6.00 34.58 -9.77
C CYS A 459 -6.40 35.64 -8.71
N CYS A 460 -5.49 35.98 -7.78
CA CYS A 460 -5.75 36.91 -6.67
C CYS A 460 -4.98 38.24 -6.79
N GLU A 461 -3.95 38.28 -7.64
CA GLU A 461 -3.03 39.44 -7.75
C GLU A 461 -2.84 39.83 -9.21
N GLN A 462 -2.79 41.13 -9.50
CA GLN A 462 -2.63 41.65 -10.87
C GLN A 462 -1.18 41.46 -11.39
N GLU A 463 -0.18 41.63 -10.54
CA GLU A 463 1.24 41.53 -10.90
C GLU A 463 2.03 40.66 -9.89
N PRO A 464 1.71 39.37 -9.78
CA PRO A 464 2.31 38.51 -8.74
C PRO A 464 3.83 38.34 -8.92
N ALA A 465 4.32 38.35 -10.14
CA ALA A 465 5.77 38.22 -10.41
C ALA A 465 6.54 39.48 -9.97
N ALA A 466 5.97 40.69 -10.19
CA ALA A 466 6.58 41.92 -9.72
C ALA A 466 6.57 42.03 -8.19
N ALA A 467 5.50 41.55 -7.54
CA ALA A 467 5.41 41.49 -6.09
C ALA A 467 6.49 40.57 -5.49
N LEU A 468 6.72 39.40 -6.10
CA LEU A 468 7.79 38.47 -5.66
C LEU A 468 9.20 39.02 -5.88
N ALA A 469 9.41 39.78 -6.96
CA ALA A 469 10.71 40.38 -7.24
C ALA A 469 11.07 41.54 -6.28
N ALA A 470 10.08 42.06 -5.56
CA ALA A 470 10.26 43.12 -4.56
C ALA A 470 10.50 42.60 -3.14
N GLU A 471 10.21 41.31 -2.87
CA GLU A 471 10.44 40.61 -1.62
C GLU A 471 11.85 39.97 -1.56
#